data_905da9a760d270a5e10c532189724406
#
_entry.id   905da9a760d270a5e10c532189724406
#
_cell.length_a   1.000
_cell.length_b   1.000
_cell.length_c   1.000
_cell.angle_alpha   90.00
_cell.angle_beta   90.00
_cell.angle_gamma   90.00
#
_symmetry.space_group_name_H-M   'P 1'
#
loop_
_entity.id
_entity.type
_entity.pdbx_description
1 polymer ?
#
loop_
_entity_poly.entity_id
_entity_poly.type
_entity_poly.pdbx_seq_one_letter_code
_entity_poly.pdbx_strand_id
1 'polypeptide(L)'
;MLKDIRFALRQLLKQPAFTAIAVVTVALAIGATTAVLSLVNGLLVRPLPYRDPQHLVLLLQHFKSQNLERIPVSPPEFKDYEARAHSFEKLGAFGYTNFNLAGEDRPERIAGATITAGVLPLLGVAPVKGRVFEPEECTFGRDDVVIISGRLWQRRFNRDP
;
A
#
# COMPACT_ATOMS: atom_id res chain seq x y z
N MET A 1 39.61 -32.28 -11.21
CA MET A 1 38.70 -31.30 -10.57
C MET A 1 39.32 -30.55 -9.39
N LEU A 2 39.69 -31.19 -8.26
CA LEU A 2 40.30 -30.46 -7.10
C LEU A 2 41.63 -29.79 -7.43
N LYS A 3 42.46 -30.39 -8.28
CA LYS A 3 43.75 -29.81 -8.74
C LYS A 3 43.54 -28.58 -9.63
N ASP A 4 42.52 -28.59 -10.47
CA ASP A 4 42.18 -27.50 -11.39
C ASP A 4 41.67 -26.28 -10.65
N ILE A 5 40.81 -26.48 -9.64
CA ILE A 5 40.29 -25.40 -8.75
C ILE A 5 41.47 -24.74 -7.99
N ARG A 6 42.39 -25.55 -7.47
CA ARG A 6 43.57 -25.07 -6.73
C ARG A 6 44.52 -24.28 -7.63
N PHE A 7 44.69 -24.72 -8.88
CA PHE A 7 45.46 -24.01 -9.88
C PHE A 7 44.82 -22.67 -10.25
N ALA A 8 43.51 -22.65 -10.53
CA ALA A 8 42.74 -21.44 -10.83
C ALA A 8 42.86 -20.41 -9.70
N LEU A 9 42.65 -20.85 -8.44
CA LEU A 9 42.75 -19.98 -7.28
C LEU A 9 44.14 -19.36 -7.13
N ARG A 10 45.19 -20.14 -7.38
CA ARG A 10 46.56 -19.65 -7.33
C ARG A 10 46.88 -18.66 -8.44
N GLN A 11 46.24 -18.80 -9.60
CA GLN A 11 46.39 -17.89 -10.73
C GLN A 11 45.69 -16.55 -10.44
N LEU A 12 44.48 -16.59 -9.87
CA LEU A 12 43.75 -15.39 -9.44
C LEU A 12 44.52 -14.59 -8.38
N LEU A 13 45.16 -15.28 -7.43
CA LEU A 13 45.99 -14.64 -6.40
C LEU A 13 47.26 -13.98 -6.94
N LYS A 14 47.76 -14.43 -8.11
CA LYS A 14 48.94 -13.83 -8.76
C LYS A 14 48.65 -12.52 -9.48
N GLN A 15 47.37 -12.25 -9.81
CA GLN A 15 46.95 -11.04 -10.50
C GLN A 15 45.80 -10.32 -9.70
N PRO A 16 46.16 -9.73 -8.56
CA PRO A 16 45.14 -9.19 -7.63
C PRO A 16 44.28 -8.07 -8.23
N ALA A 17 44.85 -7.20 -9.06
CA ALA A 17 44.11 -6.12 -9.70
C ALA A 17 43.05 -6.64 -10.68
N PHE A 18 43.39 -7.60 -11.53
CA PHE A 18 42.46 -8.24 -12.45
C PHE A 18 41.33 -8.96 -11.69
N THR A 19 41.71 -9.70 -10.67
CA THR A 19 40.76 -10.46 -9.83
C THR A 19 39.80 -9.51 -9.11
N ALA A 20 40.31 -8.41 -8.56
CA ALA A 20 39.44 -7.40 -7.92
C ALA A 20 38.42 -6.79 -8.89
N ILE A 21 38.86 -6.41 -10.10
CA ILE A 21 37.95 -5.85 -11.12
C ILE A 21 36.91 -6.90 -11.52
N ALA A 22 37.29 -8.14 -11.77
CA ALA A 22 36.37 -9.22 -12.14
C ALA A 22 35.32 -9.48 -11.03
N VAL A 23 35.78 -9.55 -9.78
CA VAL A 23 34.88 -9.76 -8.63
C VAL A 23 33.89 -8.59 -8.46
N VAL A 24 34.39 -7.36 -8.56
CA VAL A 24 33.51 -6.17 -8.46
C VAL A 24 32.49 -6.15 -9.59
N THR A 25 32.88 -6.45 -10.80
CA THR A 25 31.97 -6.50 -11.95
C THR A 25 30.85 -7.53 -11.74
N VAL A 26 31.22 -8.76 -11.34
CA VAL A 26 30.27 -9.84 -11.07
C VAL A 26 29.35 -9.45 -9.87
N ALA A 27 29.93 -8.92 -8.82
CA ALA A 27 29.18 -8.49 -7.63
C ALA A 27 28.14 -7.39 -7.97
N LEU A 28 28.52 -6.41 -8.80
CA LEU A 28 27.60 -5.38 -9.27
C LEU A 28 26.49 -5.96 -10.15
N ALA A 29 26.81 -6.87 -11.06
CA ALA A 29 25.82 -7.51 -11.92
C ALA A 29 24.81 -8.33 -11.10
N ILE A 30 25.28 -9.15 -10.16
CA ILE A 30 24.41 -9.94 -9.27
C ILE A 30 23.60 -9.00 -8.36
N GLY A 31 24.26 -7.99 -7.78
CA GLY A 31 23.60 -7.04 -6.89
C GLY A 31 22.46 -6.28 -7.58
N ALA A 32 22.71 -5.76 -8.79
CA ALA A 32 21.69 -5.05 -9.58
C ALA A 32 20.52 -5.97 -9.94
N THR A 33 20.80 -7.19 -10.41
CA THR A 33 19.75 -8.16 -10.76
C THR A 33 18.92 -8.56 -9.55
N THR A 34 19.57 -8.81 -8.42
CA THR A 34 18.88 -9.16 -7.16
C THR A 34 18.00 -8.01 -6.66
N ALA A 35 18.49 -6.76 -6.75
CA ALA A 35 17.71 -5.58 -6.36
C ALA A 35 16.45 -5.44 -7.20
N VAL A 36 16.56 -5.56 -8.53
CA VAL A 36 15.42 -5.50 -9.44
C VAL A 36 14.41 -6.61 -9.15
N LEU A 37 14.89 -7.86 -9.01
CA LEU A 37 14.03 -9.00 -8.70
C LEU A 37 13.33 -8.85 -7.34
N SER A 38 14.02 -8.33 -6.33
CA SER A 38 13.44 -8.06 -5.02
C SER A 38 12.35 -7.00 -5.08
N LEU A 39 12.56 -5.94 -5.88
CA LEU A 39 11.56 -4.90 -6.10
C LEU A 39 10.32 -5.45 -6.82
N VAL A 40 10.52 -6.19 -7.91
CA VAL A 40 9.44 -6.84 -8.65
C VAL A 40 8.66 -7.80 -7.76
N ASN A 41 9.35 -8.65 -7.00
CA ASN A 41 8.71 -9.58 -6.08
C ASN A 41 7.93 -8.86 -4.98
N GLY A 42 8.47 -7.77 -4.44
CA GLY A 42 7.80 -6.98 -3.39
C GLY A 42 6.57 -6.22 -3.85
N LEU A 43 6.57 -5.75 -5.10
CA LEU A 43 5.48 -4.89 -5.63
C LEU A 43 4.43 -5.68 -6.43
N LEU A 44 4.84 -6.71 -7.17
CA LEU A 44 3.97 -7.41 -8.13
C LEU A 44 3.59 -8.82 -7.69
N VAL A 45 4.46 -9.52 -6.97
CA VAL A 45 4.24 -10.94 -6.65
C VAL A 45 3.67 -11.11 -5.25
N ARG A 46 4.10 -10.29 -4.29
CA ARG A 46 3.54 -10.40 -2.94
C ARG A 46 2.10 -9.91 -2.91
N PRO A 47 1.16 -10.75 -2.46
CA PRO A 47 -0.21 -10.31 -2.28
C PRO A 47 -0.27 -9.19 -1.26
N LEU A 48 -1.19 -8.27 -1.45
CA LEU A 48 -1.47 -7.20 -0.49
C LEU A 48 -1.79 -7.82 0.88
N PRO A 49 -1.40 -7.18 1.99
CA PRO A 49 -1.59 -7.70 3.35
C PRO A 49 -3.04 -7.52 3.83
N TYR A 50 -4.01 -7.78 2.95
CA TYR A 50 -5.43 -7.72 3.23
C TYR A 50 -6.02 -9.12 3.32
N ARG A 51 -7.18 -9.23 3.96
CA ARG A 51 -7.95 -10.45 3.96
C ARG A 51 -8.43 -10.73 2.54
N ASP A 52 -8.03 -11.87 1.99
CA ASP A 52 -8.45 -12.37 0.68
C ASP A 52 -8.23 -11.36 -0.47
N PRO A 53 -6.97 -10.93 -0.72
CA PRO A 53 -6.67 -9.87 -1.69
C PRO A 53 -7.01 -10.28 -3.14
N GLN A 54 -7.18 -11.59 -3.41
CA GLN A 54 -7.48 -12.11 -4.74
C GLN A 54 -8.93 -11.81 -5.17
N HIS A 55 -9.84 -11.60 -4.22
CA HIS A 55 -11.25 -11.28 -4.47
C HIS A 55 -11.54 -9.78 -4.32
N LEU A 56 -10.53 -8.96 -4.01
CA LEU A 56 -10.68 -7.51 -3.98
C LEU A 56 -10.63 -6.93 -5.38
N VAL A 57 -11.64 -6.17 -5.75
CA VAL A 57 -11.73 -5.46 -7.02
C VAL A 57 -11.94 -3.97 -6.79
N LEU A 58 -11.33 -3.14 -7.63
CA LEU A 58 -11.55 -1.71 -7.65
C LEU A 58 -12.47 -1.35 -8.80
N LEU A 59 -13.63 -0.77 -8.48
CA LEU A 59 -14.58 -0.31 -9.48
C LEU A 59 -14.19 1.08 -9.96
N LEU A 60 -13.97 1.20 -11.25
CA LEU A 60 -13.68 2.46 -11.93
C LEU A 60 -14.57 2.58 -13.16
N GLN A 61 -14.97 3.79 -13.48
CA GLN A 61 -15.79 4.10 -14.64
C GLN A 61 -14.95 4.48 -15.86
N HIS A 62 -15.49 4.24 -17.02
CA HIS A 62 -14.92 4.65 -18.30
C HIS A 62 -15.98 5.37 -19.14
N PHE A 63 -15.81 6.65 -19.38
CA PHE A 63 -16.69 7.46 -20.23
C PHE A 63 -16.09 7.58 -21.63
N LYS A 64 -16.49 6.66 -22.51
CA LYS A 64 -16.01 6.60 -23.92
C LYS A 64 -16.25 7.89 -24.69
N SER A 65 -17.39 8.55 -24.47
CA SER A 65 -17.76 9.79 -25.15
C SER A 65 -16.85 10.98 -24.84
N GLN A 66 -16.19 10.97 -23.69
CA GLN A 66 -15.32 12.05 -23.21
C GLN A 66 -13.85 11.63 -23.17
N ASN A 67 -13.53 10.41 -23.62
CA ASN A 67 -12.18 9.83 -23.53
C ASN A 67 -11.59 9.89 -22.11
N LEU A 68 -12.46 9.73 -21.10
CA LEU A 68 -12.09 9.75 -19.69
C LEU A 68 -12.05 8.31 -19.17
N GLU A 69 -10.86 7.88 -18.79
CA GLU A 69 -10.62 6.53 -18.28
C GLU A 69 -10.35 6.54 -16.77
N ARG A 70 -10.77 5.47 -16.10
CA ARG A 70 -10.44 5.22 -14.68
C ARG A 70 -10.95 6.30 -13.72
N ILE A 71 -12.18 6.76 -13.94
CA ILE A 71 -12.83 7.74 -13.07
C ILE A 71 -13.42 7.02 -11.85
N PRO A 72 -13.27 7.58 -10.65
CA PRO A 72 -13.95 7.08 -9.46
C PRO A 72 -15.48 7.10 -9.63
N VAL A 73 -16.15 6.13 -9.03
CA VAL A 73 -17.61 6.08 -8.95
C VAL A 73 -18.10 7.25 -8.08
N SER A 74 -19.15 7.94 -8.50
CA SER A 74 -19.73 9.03 -7.74
C SER A 74 -20.52 8.52 -6.51
N PRO A 75 -20.67 9.32 -5.44
CA PRO A 75 -21.41 8.90 -4.25
C PRO A 75 -22.85 8.43 -4.52
N PRO A 76 -23.64 9.08 -5.40
CA PRO A 76 -24.98 8.58 -5.74
C PRO A 76 -24.95 7.22 -6.44
N GLU A 77 -24.02 7.02 -7.38
CA GLU A 77 -23.86 5.74 -8.09
C GLU A 77 -23.38 4.63 -7.15
N PHE A 78 -22.52 4.95 -6.19
CA PHE A 78 -22.12 3.98 -5.17
C PHE A 78 -23.34 3.45 -4.39
N LYS A 79 -24.27 4.32 -4.01
CA LYS A 79 -25.52 3.91 -3.34
C LYS A 79 -26.40 3.03 -4.24
N ASP A 80 -26.44 3.32 -5.54
CA ASP A 80 -27.15 2.46 -6.50
C ASP A 80 -26.51 1.09 -6.63
N TYR A 81 -25.18 1.00 -6.65
CA TYR A 81 -24.47 -0.28 -6.64
C TYR A 81 -24.71 -1.04 -5.33
N GLU A 82 -24.64 -0.37 -4.19
CA GLU A 82 -24.89 -0.98 -2.89
C GLU A 82 -26.31 -1.56 -2.79
N ALA A 83 -27.30 -0.87 -3.37
CA ALA A 83 -28.69 -1.29 -3.35
C ALA A 83 -29.02 -2.41 -4.37
N ARG A 84 -28.33 -2.49 -5.51
CA ARG A 84 -28.75 -3.31 -6.66
C ARG A 84 -27.75 -4.37 -7.08
N ALA A 85 -26.48 -4.26 -6.68
CA ALA A 85 -25.45 -5.20 -7.13
C ALA A 85 -25.42 -6.44 -6.22
N HIS A 86 -25.85 -7.56 -6.76
CA HIS A 86 -25.85 -8.85 -6.03
C HIS A 86 -24.59 -9.70 -6.29
N SER A 87 -23.68 -9.21 -7.14
CA SER A 87 -22.43 -9.90 -7.50
C SER A 87 -21.29 -9.68 -6.52
N PHE A 88 -21.47 -8.74 -5.59
CA PHE A 88 -20.46 -8.41 -4.56
C PHE A 88 -20.95 -8.85 -3.19
N GLU A 89 -20.07 -9.46 -2.43
CA GLU A 89 -20.35 -9.80 -1.04
C GLU A 89 -20.42 -8.55 -0.15
N LYS A 90 -19.53 -7.60 -0.42
CA LYS A 90 -19.44 -6.31 0.29
C LYS A 90 -18.93 -5.24 -0.66
N LEU A 91 -19.41 -4.03 -0.45
CA LEU A 91 -18.94 -2.83 -1.13
C LEU A 91 -18.42 -1.83 -0.10
N GLY A 92 -17.42 -1.06 -0.50
CA GLY A 92 -16.91 0.05 0.30
C GLY A 92 -16.37 1.13 -0.63
N ALA A 93 -16.58 2.38 -0.27
CA ALA A 93 -16.07 3.52 -1.02
C ALA A 93 -15.01 4.26 -0.21
N PHE A 94 -14.01 4.81 -0.91
CA PHE A 94 -13.00 5.66 -0.32
C PHE A 94 -12.63 6.82 -1.25
N GLY A 95 -12.23 7.93 -0.66
CA GLY A 95 -11.74 9.09 -1.40
C GLY A 95 -10.52 9.70 -0.69
N TYR A 96 -9.46 9.96 -1.44
CA TYR A 96 -8.28 10.63 -0.88
C TYR A 96 -8.58 12.11 -0.61
N THR A 97 -8.14 12.58 0.53
CA THR A 97 -8.29 13.98 0.95
C THR A 97 -7.14 14.39 1.87
N ASN A 98 -7.08 15.69 2.17
CA ASN A 98 -6.14 16.19 3.16
C ASN A 98 -6.91 16.84 4.30
N PHE A 99 -6.47 16.57 5.50
CA PHE A 99 -7.03 17.16 6.72
C PHE A 99 -6.04 18.17 7.31
N ASN A 100 -6.55 19.24 7.87
CA ASN A 100 -5.75 20.18 8.62
C ASN A 100 -5.92 19.85 10.11
N LEU A 101 -4.87 19.29 10.70
CA LEU A 101 -4.83 19.05 12.14
C LEU A 101 -4.44 20.35 12.82
N ALA A 102 -5.39 20.96 13.50
CA ALA A 102 -5.19 22.12 14.37
C ALA A 102 -5.10 21.66 15.84
N GLY A 103 -4.39 22.40 16.67
CA GLY A 103 -4.22 22.14 18.08
C GLY A 103 -3.35 23.23 18.70
N GLU A 104 -2.84 23.02 19.90
CA GLU A 104 -1.96 23.98 20.60
C GLU A 104 -0.62 24.19 19.88
N ASP A 105 -0.18 23.18 19.13
CA ASP A 105 1.00 23.25 18.27
C ASP A 105 0.69 23.83 16.88
N ARG A 106 1.74 23.89 16.04
CA ARG A 106 1.61 24.36 14.65
C ARG A 106 0.60 23.52 13.87
N PRO A 107 -0.33 24.15 13.11
CA PRO A 107 -1.21 23.44 12.21
C PRO A 107 -0.43 22.57 11.22
N GLU A 108 -0.85 21.33 11.05
CA GLU A 108 -0.23 20.36 10.14
C GLU A 108 -1.24 19.85 9.14
N ARG A 109 -0.85 19.83 7.84
CA ARG A 109 -1.65 19.20 6.79
C ARG A 109 -1.31 17.73 6.70
N ILE A 110 -2.29 16.87 6.90
CA ILE A 110 -2.15 15.42 6.94
C ILE A 110 -2.90 14.82 5.75
N ALA A 111 -2.20 14.00 4.97
CA ALA A 111 -2.85 13.19 3.95
C ALA A 111 -3.68 12.09 4.60
N GLY A 112 -4.90 11.90 4.11
CA GLY A 112 -5.82 10.90 4.60
C GLY A 112 -6.83 10.48 3.55
N ALA A 113 -7.86 9.79 4.00
CA ALA A 113 -8.97 9.36 3.15
C ALA A 113 -10.28 9.43 3.94
N THR A 114 -11.35 9.79 3.26
CA THR A 114 -12.71 9.49 3.70
C THR A 114 -13.07 8.09 3.25
N ILE A 115 -13.68 7.30 4.11
CA ILE A 115 -14.06 5.93 3.81
C ILE A 115 -15.48 5.64 4.34
N THR A 116 -16.18 4.74 3.69
CA THR A 116 -17.41 4.19 4.24
C THR A 116 -17.12 3.15 5.34
N ALA A 117 -18.05 2.91 6.23
CA ALA A 117 -17.92 1.97 7.35
C ALA A 117 -17.52 0.55 6.91
N GLY A 118 -17.95 0.15 5.72
CA GLY A 118 -17.65 -1.18 5.15
C GLY A 118 -16.21 -1.42 4.73
N VAL A 119 -15.39 -0.37 4.52
CA VAL A 119 -14.04 -0.50 3.94
C VAL A 119 -13.09 -1.30 4.83
N LEU A 120 -12.97 -0.95 6.10
CA LEU A 120 -12.05 -1.65 7.01
C LEU A 120 -12.43 -3.13 7.24
N PRO A 121 -13.71 -3.47 7.49
CA PRO A 121 -14.14 -4.86 7.55
C PRO A 121 -13.95 -5.64 6.24
N LEU A 122 -14.12 -4.97 5.08
CA LEU A 122 -13.89 -5.57 3.77
C LEU A 122 -12.41 -5.93 3.58
N LEU A 123 -11.51 -5.06 3.99
CA LEU A 123 -10.07 -5.28 3.94
C LEU A 123 -9.56 -6.24 5.04
N GLY A 124 -10.40 -6.59 6.02
CA GLY A 124 -10.00 -7.40 7.17
C GLY A 124 -9.08 -6.65 8.14
N VAL A 125 -9.13 -5.32 8.15
CA VAL A 125 -8.29 -4.47 9.00
C VAL A 125 -9.06 -4.10 10.25
N ALA A 126 -8.48 -4.41 11.42
CA ALA A 126 -9.00 -4.01 12.71
C ALA A 126 -8.12 -2.91 13.33
N PRO A 127 -8.69 -1.93 14.03
CA PRO A 127 -7.92 -0.95 14.76
C PRO A 127 -7.20 -1.60 15.95
N VAL A 128 -6.00 -1.10 16.27
CA VAL A 128 -5.22 -1.57 17.45
C VAL A 128 -5.88 -1.12 18.75
N LYS A 129 -6.52 0.04 18.75
CA LYS A 129 -7.34 0.59 19.83
C LYS A 129 -8.60 1.22 19.24
N GLY A 130 -9.67 1.25 20.01
CA GLY A 130 -10.95 1.79 19.59
C GLY A 130 -11.77 0.80 18.76
N ARG A 131 -12.57 1.31 17.84
CA ARG A 131 -13.49 0.53 17.00
C ARG A 131 -13.42 0.97 15.54
N VAL A 132 -14.01 0.20 14.66
CA VAL A 132 -14.30 0.59 13.27
C VAL A 132 -15.48 1.57 13.23
N PHE A 133 -15.69 2.20 12.08
CA PHE A 133 -16.83 3.07 11.85
C PHE A 133 -18.15 2.30 11.85
N GLU A 134 -19.20 2.94 12.35
CA GLU A 134 -20.58 2.45 12.28
C GLU A 134 -21.27 3.00 11.02
N PRO A 135 -22.27 2.30 10.45
CA PRO A 135 -22.98 2.77 9.25
C PRO A 135 -23.59 4.17 9.42
N GLU A 136 -24.07 4.51 10.61
CA GLU A 136 -24.69 5.80 10.95
C GLU A 136 -23.69 6.97 10.84
N GLU A 137 -22.40 6.69 11.03
CA GLU A 137 -21.30 7.65 10.95
C GLU A 137 -20.93 8.01 9.50
N CYS A 138 -21.52 7.33 8.52
CA CYS A 138 -21.44 7.69 7.10
C CYS A 138 -22.51 8.70 6.67
N THR A 139 -23.29 9.23 7.62
CA THR A 139 -24.37 10.20 7.37
C THR A 139 -23.89 11.60 7.74
N PHE A 140 -24.21 12.58 6.90
CA PHE A 140 -23.88 13.98 7.15
C PHE A 140 -24.37 14.45 8.52
N GLY A 141 -23.50 15.07 9.29
CA GLY A 141 -23.76 15.53 10.66
C GLY A 141 -23.54 14.48 11.76
N ARG A 142 -23.07 13.27 11.41
CA ARG A 142 -22.63 12.22 12.34
C ARG A 142 -21.24 11.68 12.01
N ASP A 143 -20.53 12.38 11.14
CA ASP A 143 -19.23 12.01 10.56
C ASP A 143 -18.04 12.63 11.33
N ASP A 144 -18.20 12.95 12.60
CA ASP A 144 -17.18 13.58 13.46
C ASP A 144 -16.17 12.59 14.05
N VAL A 145 -16.11 11.37 13.52
CA VAL A 145 -15.21 10.31 13.98
C VAL A 145 -14.03 10.11 13.03
N VAL A 146 -12.87 9.80 13.58
CA VAL A 146 -11.64 9.60 12.82
C VAL A 146 -10.86 8.39 13.33
N ILE A 147 -10.26 7.65 12.41
CA ILE A 147 -9.27 6.62 12.72
C ILE A 147 -7.91 7.14 12.29
N ILE A 148 -6.98 7.25 13.23
CA ILE A 148 -5.63 7.75 12.98
C ILE A 148 -4.64 6.59 12.82
N SER A 149 -3.60 6.81 12.01
CA SER A 149 -2.53 5.82 11.89
C SER A 149 -1.71 5.74 13.19
N GLY A 150 -1.14 4.55 13.48
CA GLY A 150 -0.26 4.37 14.64
C GLY A 150 0.95 5.31 14.64
N ARG A 151 1.45 5.71 13.44
CA ARG A 151 2.53 6.71 13.33
C ARG A 151 2.07 8.10 13.77
N LEU A 152 0.88 8.53 13.33
CA LEU A 152 0.32 9.81 13.71
C LEU A 152 0.02 9.83 15.22
N TRP A 153 -0.57 8.75 15.73
CA TRP A 153 -0.84 8.60 17.15
C TRP A 153 0.43 8.69 18.01
N GLN A 154 1.51 8.02 17.59
CA GLN A 154 2.78 8.11 18.30
C GLN A 154 3.43 9.49 18.19
N ARG A 155 3.45 10.09 17.00
CA ARG A 155 4.16 11.33 16.71
C ARG A 155 3.47 12.54 17.32
N ARG A 156 2.14 12.60 17.26
CA ARG A 156 1.36 13.79 17.63
C ARG A 156 0.70 13.66 19.00
N PHE A 157 0.33 12.47 19.39
CA PHE A 157 -0.41 12.19 20.62
C PHE A 157 0.39 11.35 21.62
N ASN A 158 1.68 11.13 21.39
CA ASN A 158 2.57 10.37 22.27
C ASN A 158 1.97 9.03 22.76
N ARG A 159 1.10 8.42 21.95
CA ARG A 159 0.31 7.24 22.29
C ARG A 159 -0.62 7.41 23.50
N ASP A 160 -0.98 8.63 23.83
CA ASP A 160 -1.98 8.88 24.85
C ASP A 160 -3.34 8.33 24.41
N PRO A 161 -4.04 7.55 25.27
CA PRO A 161 -5.28 6.85 24.90
C PRO A 161 -6.47 7.79 24.76
#